data_036919e927e292d7b45717b73e857ed5
#
_entry.id   036919e927e292d7b45717b73e857ed5
#
_cell.length_a   1.000
_cell.length_b   1.000
_cell.length_c   1.000
_cell.angle_alpha   90.00
_cell.angle_beta   90.00
_cell.angle_gamma   90.00
#
_symmetry.space_group_name_H-M   'P 1'
#
loop_
_entity.id
_entity.type
_entity.pdbx_description
1 polymer ?
#
loop_
_entity_poly.entity_id
_entity_poly.type
_entity_poly.pdbx_seq_one_letter_code
_entity_poly.pdbx_strand_id
1 'polypeptide(L)'
;MTEKLTLTRPDDWHLHVRDGDILTDVVPATAACFGRAIIMPNLVPPVTTAADATAYRDRILAAANGTSFEPLMTLYLTESMTPDTIREAKSAGVVAAKLYPAGATTNSDSGVKDIRNIYPVLEAMVDCGMLLLVHGEVTDADIDIFDREKVFLERVLAPTLEAFPNLKVVLEHITTADSAEFVQQHKGDNLGATLTPQHLMYNRNHML
;
A
#
# COMPACT_ATOMS: atom_id res chain seq x y z
N MET A 1 -24.54 13.44 30.77
CA MET A 1 -25.11 13.29 29.41
C MET A 1 -24.05 12.61 28.59
N THR A 2 -24.35 11.48 27.97
CA THR A 2 -23.41 10.79 27.11
C THR A 2 -23.42 11.49 25.76
N GLU A 3 -22.31 12.13 25.39
CA GLU A 3 -22.18 12.73 24.07
C GLU A 3 -22.20 11.60 23.03
N LYS A 4 -23.03 11.73 22.01
CA LYS A 4 -23.17 10.75 20.93
C LYS A 4 -22.62 11.36 19.64
N LEU A 5 -21.57 10.74 19.08
CA LEU A 5 -21.05 11.07 17.75
C LEU A 5 -21.61 10.07 16.73
N THR A 6 -22.17 10.59 15.64
CA THR A 6 -22.64 9.78 14.51
C THR A 6 -21.80 10.13 13.29
N LEU A 7 -21.14 9.13 12.68
CA LEU A 7 -20.35 9.27 11.46
C LEU A 7 -20.70 8.17 10.45
N THR A 8 -20.36 8.42 9.19
CA THR A 8 -20.31 7.36 8.17
C THR A 8 -19.30 6.30 8.60
N ARG A 9 -19.62 5.03 8.39
CA ARG A 9 -18.70 3.94 8.71
C ARG A 9 -17.40 4.14 7.92
N PRO A 10 -16.23 4.23 8.59
CA PRO A 10 -14.98 4.54 7.94
C PRO A 10 -14.45 3.35 7.12
N ASP A 11 -13.52 3.64 6.23
CA ASP A 11 -12.69 2.68 5.53
C ASP A 11 -11.24 2.75 6.06
N ASP A 12 -10.51 1.64 6.00
CA ASP A 12 -9.08 1.59 6.32
C ASP A 12 -8.28 1.44 5.01
N TRP A 13 -7.46 2.45 4.69
CA TRP A 13 -6.73 2.47 3.42
C TRP A 13 -5.36 1.81 3.48
N HIS A 14 -4.97 1.20 4.63
CA HIS A 14 -3.71 0.46 4.77
C HIS A 14 -3.77 -0.53 5.93
N LEU A 15 -4.05 -1.79 5.67
CA LEU A 15 -4.28 -2.78 6.71
C LEU A 15 -3.46 -4.05 6.50
N HIS A 16 -2.77 -4.49 7.56
CA HIS A 16 -2.10 -5.78 7.63
C HIS A 16 -2.87 -6.73 8.54
N VAL A 17 -3.53 -7.72 8.00
CA VAL A 17 -4.23 -8.77 8.78
C VAL A 17 -3.42 -10.07 8.89
N ARG A 18 -2.27 -10.15 8.21
CA ARG A 18 -1.43 -11.33 8.17
C ARG A 18 -2.18 -12.55 7.61
N ASP A 19 -1.80 -13.77 7.99
CA ASP A 19 -2.44 -15.02 7.54
C ASP A 19 -2.37 -16.09 8.64
N GLY A 20 -2.97 -17.26 8.40
CA GLY A 20 -3.00 -18.36 9.37
C GLY A 20 -3.83 -18.03 10.60
N ASP A 21 -3.41 -18.52 11.76
CA ASP A 21 -4.18 -18.42 13.01
C ASP A 21 -4.47 -16.97 13.43
N ILE A 22 -3.49 -16.07 13.26
CA ILE A 22 -3.60 -14.65 13.63
C ILE A 22 -4.71 -13.92 12.83
N LEU A 23 -5.01 -14.37 11.61
CA LEU A 23 -6.03 -13.78 10.77
C LEU A 23 -7.40 -13.87 11.41
N THR A 24 -7.70 -14.99 12.08
CA THR A 24 -8.98 -15.21 12.76
C THR A 24 -9.17 -14.32 13.99
N ASP A 25 -8.08 -13.84 14.58
CA ASP A 25 -8.13 -12.93 15.74
C ASP A 25 -8.22 -11.47 15.30
N VAL A 26 -7.55 -11.09 14.21
CA VAL A 26 -7.40 -9.69 13.78
C VAL A 26 -8.60 -9.22 12.92
N VAL A 27 -9.07 -10.06 11.99
CA VAL A 27 -10.12 -9.67 11.04
C VAL A 27 -11.43 -9.29 11.72
N PRO A 28 -11.95 -9.98 12.75
CA PRO A 28 -13.17 -9.57 13.42
C PRO A 28 -13.10 -8.16 14.02
N ALA A 29 -11.95 -7.75 14.55
CA ALA A 29 -11.77 -6.42 15.14
C ALA A 29 -11.88 -5.32 14.10
N THR A 30 -11.21 -5.48 12.94
CA THR A 30 -11.31 -4.50 11.84
C THR A 30 -12.71 -4.53 11.20
N ALA A 31 -13.29 -5.71 10.99
CA ALA A 31 -14.62 -5.87 10.41
C ALA A 31 -15.74 -5.27 11.28
N ALA A 32 -15.54 -5.13 12.57
CA ALA A 32 -16.47 -4.44 13.48
C ALA A 32 -16.45 -2.91 13.30
N CYS A 33 -15.32 -2.34 12.93
CA CYS A 33 -15.09 -0.89 12.86
C CYS A 33 -15.24 -0.33 11.44
N PHE A 34 -14.65 -1.02 10.44
CA PHE A 34 -14.52 -0.51 9.08
C PHE A 34 -15.47 -1.18 8.09
N GLY A 35 -15.92 -0.41 7.08
CA GLY A 35 -16.73 -0.92 5.98
C GLY A 35 -15.87 -1.69 4.97
N ARG A 36 -14.72 -1.09 4.61
CA ARG A 36 -13.75 -1.64 3.66
C ARG A 36 -12.34 -1.45 4.20
N ALA A 37 -11.41 -2.26 3.71
CA ALA A 37 -9.99 -2.01 3.95
C ALA A 37 -9.14 -2.44 2.76
N ILE A 38 -8.08 -1.68 2.46
CA ILE A 38 -7.03 -2.10 1.53
C ILE A 38 -6.09 -3.06 2.28
N ILE A 39 -6.03 -4.29 1.80
CA ILE A 39 -5.27 -5.37 2.43
C ILE A 39 -3.87 -5.42 1.85
N MET A 40 -2.86 -5.27 2.71
CA MET A 40 -1.46 -5.33 2.31
C MET A 40 -1.01 -6.76 1.96
N PRO A 41 -0.23 -6.92 0.87
CA PRO A 41 0.06 -8.23 0.27
C PRO A 41 1.34 -8.88 0.77
N ASN A 42 2.08 -8.28 1.72
CA ASN A 42 3.40 -8.73 2.18
C ASN A 42 3.33 -9.89 3.19
N LEU A 43 2.76 -10.99 2.73
CA LEU A 43 2.78 -12.29 3.41
C LEU A 43 4.10 -13.04 3.14
N VAL A 44 4.22 -14.26 3.66
CA VAL A 44 5.28 -15.21 3.33
C VAL A 44 4.61 -16.54 2.94
N PRO A 45 4.60 -16.88 1.62
CA PRO A 45 5.02 -16.08 0.47
C PRO A 45 4.11 -14.87 0.21
N PRO A 46 4.59 -13.84 -0.51
CA PRO A 46 3.79 -12.66 -0.82
C PRO A 46 2.67 -12.95 -1.84
N VAL A 47 1.62 -12.14 -1.82
CA VAL A 47 0.49 -12.22 -2.76
C VAL A 47 0.90 -11.60 -4.10
N THR A 48 1.20 -12.41 -5.11
CA THR A 48 1.76 -11.94 -6.38
C THR A 48 0.89 -12.20 -7.60
N THR A 49 -0.17 -13.01 -7.46
CA THR A 49 -1.08 -13.37 -8.55
C THR A 49 -2.54 -13.09 -8.22
N ALA A 50 -3.39 -13.06 -9.25
CA ALA A 50 -4.84 -12.99 -9.09
C ALA A 50 -5.39 -14.15 -8.25
N ALA A 51 -4.86 -15.35 -8.42
CA ALA A 51 -5.26 -16.53 -7.68
C ALA A 51 -4.90 -16.41 -6.20
N ASP A 52 -3.68 -15.94 -5.87
CA ASP A 52 -3.26 -15.71 -4.48
C ASP A 52 -4.16 -14.66 -3.81
N ALA A 53 -4.44 -13.55 -4.51
CA ALA A 53 -5.30 -12.47 -4.01
C ALA A 53 -6.72 -12.98 -3.72
N THR A 54 -7.29 -13.78 -4.61
CA THR A 54 -8.61 -14.37 -4.43
C THR A 54 -8.64 -15.34 -3.25
N ALA A 55 -7.66 -16.24 -3.17
CA ALA A 55 -7.56 -17.19 -2.06
C ALA A 55 -7.37 -16.49 -0.70
N TYR A 56 -6.59 -15.41 -0.67
CA TYR A 56 -6.42 -14.61 0.55
C TYR A 56 -7.71 -13.86 0.92
N ARG A 57 -8.40 -13.29 -0.06
CA ARG A 57 -9.70 -12.65 0.14
C ARG A 57 -10.72 -13.61 0.76
N ASP A 58 -10.78 -14.83 0.26
CA ASP A 58 -11.72 -15.84 0.76
C ASP A 58 -11.44 -16.20 2.22
N ARG A 59 -10.16 -16.32 2.62
CA ARG A 59 -9.77 -16.53 4.01
C ARG A 59 -10.17 -15.37 4.91
N ILE A 60 -9.98 -14.12 4.45
CA ILE A 60 -10.39 -12.92 5.19
C ILE A 60 -11.90 -12.87 5.37
N LEU A 61 -12.67 -13.15 4.32
CA LEU A 61 -14.14 -13.16 4.38
C LEU A 61 -14.66 -14.25 5.33
N ALA A 62 -14.03 -15.43 5.33
CA ALA A 62 -14.35 -16.49 6.28
C ALA A 62 -14.11 -16.03 7.74
N ALA A 63 -12.99 -15.36 8.02
CA ALA A 63 -12.67 -14.81 9.33
C ALA A 63 -13.55 -13.62 9.73
N ALA A 64 -14.06 -12.85 8.77
CA ALA A 64 -15.00 -11.74 9.01
C ALA A 64 -16.41 -12.21 9.46
N ASN A 65 -16.67 -13.52 9.40
CA ASN A 65 -17.82 -14.19 9.99
C ASN A 65 -19.19 -13.58 9.61
N GLY A 66 -19.39 -13.34 8.32
CA GLY A 66 -20.66 -12.85 7.76
C GLY A 66 -20.96 -11.38 8.00
N THR A 67 -19.99 -10.58 8.43
CA THR A 67 -20.11 -9.12 8.47
C THR A 67 -20.19 -8.52 7.06
N SER A 68 -20.60 -7.26 6.95
CA SER A 68 -20.58 -6.52 5.68
C SER A 68 -19.21 -5.90 5.35
N PHE A 69 -18.13 -6.42 5.93
CA PHE A 69 -16.77 -5.99 5.66
C PHE A 69 -16.31 -6.40 4.26
N GLU A 70 -15.70 -5.49 3.53
CA GLU A 70 -15.19 -5.73 2.18
C GLU A 70 -13.66 -5.55 2.14
N PRO A 71 -12.89 -6.64 2.02
CA PRO A 71 -11.45 -6.56 1.81
C PRO A 71 -11.13 -6.20 0.36
N LEU A 72 -10.41 -5.11 0.16
CA LEU A 72 -9.90 -4.64 -1.13
C LEU A 72 -8.48 -5.18 -1.32
N MET A 73 -8.34 -6.16 -2.21
CA MET A 73 -7.09 -6.90 -2.37
C MET A 73 -6.05 -6.14 -3.17
N THR A 74 -4.78 -6.39 -2.84
CA THR A 74 -3.62 -5.83 -3.54
C THR A 74 -2.63 -6.90 -3.93
N LEU A 75 -1.81 -6.64 -4.96
CA LEU A 75 -0.65 -7.46 -5.30
C LEU A 75 0.63 -6.87 -4.72
N TYR A 76 1.57 -7.73 -4.43
CA TYR A 76 2.95 -7.40 -4.10
C TYR A 76 3.76 -7.29 -5.40
N LEU A 77 4.30 -6.12 -5.73
CA LEU A 77 5.12 -5.91 -6.92
C LEU A 77 6.50 -6.57 -6.76
N THR A 78 6.87 -7.34 -7.77
CA THR A 78 8.21 -7.96 -7.91
C THR A 78 8.79 -7.65 -9.28
N GLU A 79 10.11 -7.72 -9.41
CA GLU A 79 10.77 -7.48 -10.70
C GLU A 79 10.50 -8.59 -11.75
N SER A 80 9.99 -9.75 -11.32
CA SER A 80 9.57 -10.83 -12.22
C SER A 80 8.12 -10.73 -12.68
N MET A 81 7.36 -9.77 -12.18
CA MET A 81 5.96 -9.59 -12.56
C MET A 81 5.82 -9.12 -14.01
N THR A 82 4.77 -9.57 -14.69
CA THR A 82 4.50 -9.21 -16.08
C THR A 82 3.29 -8.29 -16.21
N PRO A 83 3.17 -7.53 -17.31
CA PRO A 83 1.97 -6.76 -17.61
C PRO A 83 0.68 -7.58 -17.60
N ASP A 84 0.72 -8.83 -18.03
CA ASP A 84 -0.46 -9.69 -18.06
C ASP A 84 -0.92 -10.07 -16.65
N THR A 85 0.01 -10.27 -15.70
CA THR A 85 -0.33 -10.47 -14.28
C THR A 85 -1.17 -9.31 -13.73
N ILE A 86 -0.86 -8.07 -14.11
CA ILE A 86 -1.63 -6.88 -13.70
C ILE A 86 -3.04 -6.89 -14.31
N ARG A 87 -3.16 -7.21 -15.61
CA ARG A 87 -4.47 -7.26 -16.30
C ARG A 87 -5.36 -8.36 -15.74
N GLU A 88 -4.78 -9.53 -15.46
CA GLU A 88 -5.48 -10.66 -14.83
C GLU A 88 -5.96 -10.30 -13.42
N ALA A 89 -5.08 -9.70 -12.61
CA ALA A 89 -5.42 -9.25 -11.27
C ALA A 89 -6.54 -8.19 -11.27
N LYS A 90 -6.46 -7.22 -12.19
CA LYS A 90 -7.52 -6.22 -12.34
C LYS A 90 -8.86 -6.87 -12.70
N SER A 91 -8.86 -7.84 -13.60
CA SER A 91 -10.06 -8.58 -13.99
C SER A 91 -10.65 -9.41 -12.84
N ALA A 92 -9.80 -9.85 -11.90
CA ALA A 92 -10.20 -10.56 -10.68
C ALA A 92 -10.64 -9.61 -9.53
N GLY A 93 -10.68 -8.30 -9.77
CA GLY A 93 -11.13 -7.31 -8.78
C GLY A 93 -10.05 -6.80 -7.83
N VAL A 94 -8.76 -7.07 -8.10
CA VAL A 94 -7.65 -6.45 -7.36
C VAL A 94 -7.64 -4.95 -7.64
N VAL A 95 -7.54 -4.13 -6.59
CA VAL A 95 -7.70 -2.67 -6.70
C VAL A 95 -6.37 -1.94 -6.90
N ALA A 96 -5.27 -2.52 -6.41
CA ALA A 96 -3.97 -1.86 -6.41
C ALA A 96 -2.82 -2.88 -6.44
N ALA A 97 -1.62 -2.39 -6.75
CA ALA A 97 -0.38 -3.11 -6.52
C ALA A 97 0.55 -2.30 -5.61
N LYS A 98 1.18 -2.97 -4.67
CA LYS A 98 2.03 -2.35 -3.63
C LYS A 98 3.50 -2.49 -3.99
N LEU A 99 4.17 -1.34 -4.08
CA LEU A 99 5.61 -1.23 -4.21
C LEU A 99 6.25 -1.26 -2.82
N TYR A 100 7.09 -2.25 -2.60
CA TYR A 100 8.06 -2.30 -1.52
C TYR A 100 9.46 -2.22 -2.12
N PRO A 101 10.28 -1.21 -1.78
CA PRO A 101 11.72 -1.29 -2.04
C PRO A 101 12.32 -2.49 -1.31
N ALA A 102 13.20 -3.23 -1.98
CA ALA A 102 13.78 -4.46 -1.43
C ALA A 102 14.51 -4.18 -0.10
N GLY A 103 14.11 -4.87 0.97
CA GLY A 103 14.69 -4.72 2.31
C GLY A 103 14.24 -3.50 3.11
N ALA A 104 13.26 -2.71 2.63
CA ALA A 104 12.81 -1.51 3.32
C ALA A 104 12.02 -1.80 4.61
N THR A 105 11.26 -2.87 4.64
CA THR A 105 10.35 -3.20 5.75
C THR A 105 10.14 -4.71 5.91
N THR A 106 9.26 -5.10 6.82
CA THR A 106 8.94 -6.51 7.09
C THR A 106 8.45 -7.23 5.83
N ASN A 107 9.02 -8.41 5.54
CA ASN A 107 8.69 -9.25 4.38
C ASN A 107 8.86 -8.50 3.04
N SER A 108 9.89 -7.65 2.92
CA SER A 108 10.16 -6.90 1.70
C SER A 108 11.39 -7.39 0.91
N ASP A 109 11.95 -8.54 1.25
CA ASP A 109 13.14 -9.09 0.57
C ASP A 109 12.91 -9.36 -0.93
N SER A 110 11.68 -9.72 -1.29
CA SER A 110 11.26 -9.93 -2.70
C SER A 110 10.85 -8.63 -3.41
N GLY A 111 11.04 -7.48 -2.76
CA GLY A 111 10.66 -6.16 -3.28
C GLY A 111 11.46 -5.74 -4.50
N VAL A 112 11.10 -4.57 -5.01
CA VAL A 112 11.70 -3.99 -6.21
C VAL A 112 13.01 -3.30 -5.83
N LYS A 113 14.09 -3.64 -6.52
CA LYS A 113 15.42 -3.03 -6.35
C LYS A 113 15.54 -1.74 -7.16
N ASP A 114 15.04 -1.77 -8.40
CA ASP A 114 15.01 -0.60 -9.28
C ASP A 114 13.64 -0.51 -9.95
N ILE A 115 12.92 0.59 -9.68
CA ILE A 115 11.57 0.79 -10.22
C ILE A 115 11.53 0.74 -11.75
N ARG A 116 12.63 1.06 -12.42
CA ARG A 116 12.72 1.01 -13.89
C ARG A 116 12.56 -0.40 -14.45
N ASN A 117 12.92 -1.43 -13.65
CA ASN A 117 12.75 -2.84 -14.05
C ASN A 117 11.28 -3.23 -14.18
N ILE A 118 10.38 -2.49 -13.53
CA ILE A 118 8.93 -2.74 -13.58
C ILE A 118 8.16 -1.69 -14.40
N TYR A 119 8.82 -0.84 -15.19
CA TYR A 119 8.14 0.16 -16.03
C TYR A 119 7.07 -0.45 -16.96
N PRO A 120 7.29 -1.61 -17.61
CA PRO A 120 6.22 -2.27 -18.39
C PRO A 120 5.00 -2.66 -17.54
N VAL A 121 5.22 -2.97 -16.26
CA VAL A 121 4.15 -3.29 -15.30
C VAL A 121 3.38 -2.02 -14.93
N LEU A 122 4.09 -0.90 -14.69
CA LEU A 122 3.47 0.40 -14.40
C LEU A 122 2.63 0.91 -15.59
N GLU A 123 3.10 0.70 -16.82
CA GLU A 123 2.34 1.01 -18.02
C GLU A 123 1.01 0.22 -18.07
N ALA A 124 1.05 -1.08 -17.80
CA ALA A 124 -0.16 -1.90 -17.70
C ALA A 124 -1.11 -1.45 -16.59
N MET A 125 -0.55 -0.94 -15.45
CA MET A 125 -1.37 -0.36 -14.38
C MET A 125 -2.09 0.91 -14.83
N VAL A 126 -1.42 1.78 -15.60
CA VAL A 126 -2.04 2.96 -16.22
C VAL A 126 -3.18 2.53 -17.15
N ASP A 127 -2.92 1.58 -18.06
CA ASP A 127 -3.89 1.11 -19.05
C ASP A 127 -5.17 0.58 -18.43
N CYS A 128 -5.06 -0.17 -17.31
CA CYS A 128 -6.22 -0.78 -16.65
C CYS A 128 -6.73 0.04 -15.45
N GLY A 129 -6.15 1.20 -15.15
CA GLY A 129 -6.54 2.04 -14.03
C GLY A 129 -6.34 1.38 -12.67
N MET A 130 -5.27 0.60 -12.49
CA MET A 130 -4.86 0.04 -11.20
C MET A 130 -4.02 1.04 -10.42
N LEU A 131 -4.27 1.18 -9.11
CA LEU A 131 -3.52 2.08 -8.25
C LEU A 131 -2.12 1.53 -7.93
N LEU A 132 -1.12 2.40 -7.87
CA LEU A 132 0.18 2.12 -7.29
C LEU A 132 0.21 2.62 -5.84
N LEU A 133 0.36 1.71 -4.88
CA LEU A 133 0.59 2.05 -3.47
C LEU A 133 2.09 1.94 -3.18
N VAL A 134 2.67 2.93 -2.52
CA VAL A 134 4.13 3.04 -2.41
C VAL A 134 4.57 3.09 -0.95
N HIS A 135 5.49 2.19 -0.57
CA HIS A 135 6.32 2.37 0.62
C HIS A 135 7.51 3.25 0.22
N GLY A 136 7.50 4.50 0.67
CA GLY A 136 8.33 5.58 0.13
C GLY A 136 9.68 5.71 0.83
N GLU A 137 10.55 4.70 0.77
CA GLU A 137 11.90 4.76 1.35
C GLU A 137 12.95 4.19 0.39
N VAL A 138 14.14 4.80 0.36
CA VAL A 138 15.33 4.18 -0.21
C VAL A 138 15.99 3.26 0.83
N THR A 139 16.77 2.27 0.36
CA THR A 139 17.45 1.29 1.22
C THR A 139 18.97 1.37 1.16
N ASP A 140 19.50 2.45 0.59
CA ASP A 140 20.93 2.72 0.50
C ASP A 140 21.54 2.82 1.90
N ALA A 141 22.64 2.09 2.14
CA ALA A 141 23.26 1.99 3.46
C ALA A 141 23.93 3.29 3.94
N ASP A 142 24.26 4.18 3.01
CA ASP A 142 24.89 5.49 3.24
C ASP A 142 23.87 6.62 3.47
N ILE A 143 22.57 6.34 3.31
CA ILE A 143 21.50 7.31 3.57
C ILE A 143 21.00 7.16 5.01
N ASP A 144 21.02 8.27 5.76
CA ASP A 144 20.44 8.32 7.10
C ASP A 144 18.98 7.88 7.08
N ILE A 145 18.57 7.09 8.07
CA ILE A 145 17.23 6.53 8.13
C ILE A 145 16.12 7.60 8.09
N PHE A 146 16.39 8.80 8.61
CA PHE A 146 15.44 9.90 8.64
C PHE A 146 15.37 10.68 7.31
N ASP A 147 16.33 10.47 6.41
CA ASP A 147 16.37 11.09 5.08
C ASP A 147 15.87 10.15 3.97
N ARG A 148 15.64 8.87 4.26
CA ARG A 148 15.27 7.85 3.27
C ARG A 148 13.99 8.18 2.51
N GLU A 149 12.98 8.71 3.19
CA GLU A 149 11.71 9.10 2.56
C GLU A 149 11.94 10.29 1.60
N LYS A 150 12.65 11.34 2.03
CA LYS A 150 13.00 12.48 1.19
C LYS A 150 13.78 12.07 -0.06
N VAL A 151 14.83 11.26 0.12
CA VAL A 151 15.64 10.77 -0.99
C VAL A 151 14.82 9.93 -1.97
N PHE A 152 13.85 9.15 -1.47
CA PHE A 152 12.93 8.40 -2.31
C PHE A 152 12.06 9.32 -3.18
N LEU A 153 11.55 10.43 -2.64
CA LEU A 153 10.78 11.40 -3.42
C LEU A 153 11.59 11.91 -4.60
N GLU A 154 12.85 12.29 -4.35
CA GLU A 154 13.72 12.91 -5.35
C GLU A 154 14.20 11.91 -6.41
N ARG A 155 14.65 10.72 -5.98
CA ARG A 155 15.31 9.75 -6.87
C ARG A 155 14.36 8.77 -7.53
N VAL A 156 13.18 8.52 -6.94
CA VAL A 156 12.28 7.46 -7.39
C VAL A 156 10.90 8.01 -7.74
N LEU A 157 10.20 8.68 -6.81
CA LEU A 157 8.81 9.03 -7.01
C LEU A 157 8.63 10.13 -8.06
N ALA A 158 9.36 11.23 -7.96
CA ALA A 158 9.24 12.35 -8.91
C ALA A 158 9.52 11.90 -10.35
N PRO A 159 10.65 11.21 -10.66
CA PRO A 159 10.89 10.70 -12.01
C PRO A 159 9.83 9.69 -12.49
N THR A 160 9.26 8.90 -11.58
CA THR A 160 8.19 7.94 -11.93
C THR A 160 6.90 8.66 -12.32
N LEU A 161 6.50 9.70 -11.57
CA LEU A 161 5.32 10.51 -11.91
C LEU A 161 5.51 11.28 -13.22
N GLU A 162 6.73 11.73 -13.53
CA GLU A 162 7.05 12.35 -14.82
C GLU A 162 6.96 11.35 -15.98
N ALA A 163 7.46 10.12 -15.78
CA ALA A 163 7.41 9.06 -16.79
C ALA A 163 5.98 8.54 -17.03
N PHE A 164 5.14 8.54 -16.01
CA PHE A 164 3.78 8.00 -16.03
C PHE A 164 2.75 9.02 -15.48
N PRO A 165 2.47 10.11 -16.20
CA PRO A 165 1.61 11.21 -15.71
C PRO A 165 0.15 10.79 -15.45
N ASN A 166 -0.28 9.65 -15.95
CA ASN A 166 -1.62 9.10 -15.74
C ASN A 166 -1.66 7.98 -14.68
N LEU A 167 -0.52 7.59 -14.11
CA LEU A 167 -0.45 6.60 -13.06
C LEU A 167 -1.00 7.20 -11.77
N LYS A 168 -2.02 6.57 -11.19
CA LYS A 168 -2.56 6.98 -9.88
C LYS A 168 -1.73 6.36 -8.78
N VAL A 169 -1.12 7.21 -7.96
CA VAL A 169 -0.17 6.83 -6.91
C VAL A 169 -0.67 7.25 -5.54
N VAL A 170 -0.49 6.38 -4.55
CA VAL A 170 -0.67 6.70 -3.14
C VAL A 170 0.67 6.51 -2.43
N LEU A 171 1.25 7.60 -1.95
CA LEU A 171 2.41 7.58 -1.07
C LEU A 171 1.93 7.28 0.35
N GLU A 172 2.19 6.06 0.83
CA GLU A 172 1.58 5.57 2.05
C GLU A 172 2.37 5.94 3.30
N HIS A 173 1.63 6.13 4.42
CA HIS A 173 2.16 6.36 5.79
C HIS A 173 3.33 7.36 5.82
N ILE A 174 3.17 8.51 5.15
CA ILE A 174 4.21 9.55 5.09
C ILE A 174 4.58 10.04 6.49
N THR A 175 5.87 10.33 6.71
CA THR A 175 6.42 10.67 8.03
C THR A 175 7.11 12.03 8.07
N THR A 176 7.45 12.60 6.91
CA THR A 176 8.27 13.79 6.81
C THR A 176 7.48 15.01 6.31
N ALA A 177 7.99 16.20 6.65
CA ALA A 177 7.48 17.44 6.07
C ALA A 177 7.71 17.47 4.55
N ASP A 178 8.86 16.95 4.09
CA ASP A 178 9.19 16.88 2.66
C ASP A 178 8.11 16.11 1.88
N SER A 179 7.62 14.98 2.39
CA SER A 179 6.54 14.22 1.76
C SER A 179 5.21 14.97 1.78
N ALA A 180 4.87 15.61 2.88
CA ALA A 180 3.65 16.40 2.98
C ALA A 180 3.66 17.57 1.98
N GLU A 181 4.77 18.29 1.89
CA GLU A 181 4.95 19.39 0.94
C GLU A 181 4.93 18.90 -0.51
N PHE A 182 5.59 17.78 -0.80
CA PHE A 182 5.60 17.18 -2.14
C PHE A 182 4.19 16.87 -2.62
N VAL A 183 3.36 16.23 -1.78
CA VAL A 183 1.98 15.91 -2.13
C VAL A 183 1.12 17.17 -2.28
N GLN A 184 1.28 18.17 -1.40
CA GLN A 184 0.53 19.43 -1.47
C GLN A 184 0.91 20.26 -2.71
N GLN A 185 2.16 20.22 -3.14
CA GLN A 185 2.64 20.96 -4.30
C GLN A 185 2.37 20.26 -5.63
N HIS A 186 2.04 18.97 -5.60
CA HIS A 186 1.71 18.21 -6.80
C HIS A 186 0.45 18.76 -7.46
N LYS A 187 0.56 19.17 -8.72
CA LYS A 187 -0.55 19.83 -9.45
C LYS A 187 -1.51 18.87 -10.15
N GLY A 188 -1.17 17.58 -10.20
CA GLY A 188 -2.01 16.54 -10.77
C GLY A 188 -3.06 16.04 -9.76
N ASP A 189 -4.04 15.30 -10.24
CA ASP A 189 -5.06 14.60 -9.45
C ASP A 189 -4.72 13.11 -9.28
N ASN A 190 -3.49 12.73 -9.63
CA ASN A 190 -3.00 11.35 -9.66
C ASN A 190 -2.09 10.97 -8.49
N LEU A 191 -1.87 11.87 -7.53
CA LEU A 191 -1.08 11.60 -6.32
C LEU A 191 -1.90 11.89 -5.07
N GLY A 192 -1.99 10.89 -4.19
CA GLY A 192 -2.50 11.01 -2.83
C GLY A 192 -1.51 10.49 -1.81
N ALA A 193 -1.80 10.66 -0.52
CA ALA A 193 -1.01 10.08 0.56
C ALA A 193 -1.88 9.55 1.68
N THR A 194 -1.32 8.67 2.50
CA THR A 194 -1.92 8.21 3.75
C THR A 194 -1.06 8.56 4.95
N LEU A 195 -1.72 8.73 6.09
CA LEU A 195 -1.12 8.92 7.41
C LEU A 195 -1.62 7.81 8.34
N THR A 196 -0.80 7.42 9.28
CA THR A 196 -1.23 6.53 10.35
C THR A 196 -1.40 7.30 11.65
N PRO A 197 -2.24 6.84 12.60
CA PRO A 197 -2.45 7.54 13.87
C PRO A 197 -1.17 7.80 14.64
N GLN A 198 -0.23 6.85 14.67
CA GLN A 198 1.04 7.01 15.36
C GLN A 198 1.91 8.12 14.77
N HIS A 199 1.88 8.35 13.44
CA HIS A 199 2.62 9.44 12.81
C HIS A 199 2.03 10.82 13.13
N LEU A 200 0.77 10.88 13.54
CA LEU A 200 0.12 12.11 14.01
C LEU A 200 0.36 12.35 15.51
N MET A 201 0.54 11.28 16.30
CA MET A 201 0.63 11.35 17.76
C MET A 201 2.07 11.46 18.27
N TYR A 202 3.04 10.89 17.57
CA TYR A 202 4.42 10.77 18.03
C TYR A 202 5.40 11.39 17.05
N ASN A 203 6.46 11.95 17.57
CA ASN A 203 7.58 12.45 16.79
C ASN A 203 8.89 11.74 17.21
N ARG A 204 9.98 12.08 16.55
CA ARG A 204 11.30 11.49 16.76
C ARG A 204 11.74 11.50 18.24
N ASN A 205 11.48 12.60 18.96
CA ASN A 205 11.88 12.74 20.37
C ASN A 205 11.12 11.81 21.34
N HIS A 206 10.01 11.20 20.89
CA HIS A 206 9.29 10.22 21.69
C HIS A 206 9.84 8.80 21.50
N MET A 207 10.67 8.58 20.50
CA MET A 207 11.17 7.25 20.11
C MET A 207 12.66 7.05 20.46
N LEU A 208 13.44 8.14 20.64
CA LEU A 208 14.89 8.14 20.91
C LEU A 208 15.19 8.67 22.31
#